data_bc49f3b8895592d0d9c5ec38be907724
#
_entry.id   bc49f3b8895592d0d9c5ec38be907724
#
_cell.length_a   1.000
_cell.length_b   1.000
_cell.length_c   1.000
_cell.angle_alpha   90.00
_cell.angle_beta   90.00
_cell.angle_gamma   90.00
#
_symmetry.space_group_name_H-M   'P 1'
#
loop_
_entity.id
_entity.type
_entity.pdbx_description
1 polymer ?
#
loop_
_entity_poly.entity_id
_entity_poly.type
_entity_poly.pdbx_seq_one_letter_code
_entity_poly.pdbx_strand_id
1 'polypeptide(L)'
;MNNFGNKIRELRKKKGITQEQLASALGITSQAVSKWEMSTGYPDIAMLPVVAGYFGVSMDTLFNYDADKLEENIMNVLYNSRGGRPFEEAEKILLAGISDYPTGYILKRELLDKQTTYLELSEQETIAKVER
;
A
#
# COMPACT_ATOMS: atom_id res chain seq x y z
N MET A 1 0.73 -2.09 4.97
CA MET A 1 0.55 -2.01 6.43
C MET A 1 0.43 -0.57 6.87
N ASN A 2 -0.59 -0.27 7.65
CA ASN A 2 -0.75 1.07 8.17
C ASN A 2 0.19 1.27 9.37
N ASN A 3 1.22 2.10 9.21
CA ASN A 3 2.21 2.41 10.24
C ASN A 3 1.83 3.65 11.08
N PHE A 4 0.54 4.03 11.10
CA PHE A 4 0.06 5.19 11.82
C PHE A 4 0.48 5.20 13.29
N GLY A 5 0.25 4.11 14.01
CA GLY A 5 0.61 4.00 15.42
C GLY A 5 2.11 4.17 15.68
N ASN A 6 2.95 3.55 14.85
CA ASN A 6 4.40 3.72 14.93
C ASN A 6 4.83 5.16 14.63
N LYS A 7 4.15 5.81 13.67
CA LYS A 7 4.43 7.21 13.32
C LYS A 7 4.07 8.16 14.45
N ILE A 8 2.93 7.97 15.10
CA ILE A 8 2.54 8.76 16.28
C ILE A 8 3.56 8.60 17.40
N ARG A 9 3.97 7.38 17.70
CA ARG A 9 5.00 7.12 18.70
C ARG A 9 6.34 7.78 18.37
N GLU A 10 6.77 7.67 17.13
CA GLU A 10 8.00 8.31 16.63
C GLU A 10 7.95 9.83 16.81
N LEU A 11 6.88 10.48 16.34
CA LEU A 11 6.69 11.93 16.44
C LEU A 11 6.62 12.39 17.90
N ARG A 12 5.91 11.64 18.75
CA ARG A 12 5.82 11.91 20.18
C ARG A 12 7.18 11.84 20.86
N LYS A 13 7.94 10.77 20.62
CA LYS A 13 9.29 10.58 21.18
C LYS A 13 10.27 11.64 20.68
N LYS A 14 10.18 12.01 19.42
CA LYS A 14 10.99 13.09 18.84
C LYS A 14 10.72 14.43 19.53
N LYS A 15 9.47 14.68 19.93
CA LYS A 15 9.09 15.84 20.73
C LYS A 15 9.49 15.74 22.22
N GLY A 16 9.90 14.56 22.68
CA GLY A 16 10.30 14.32 24.07
C GLY A 16 9.14 14.35 25.07
N ILE A 17 7.93 14.02 24.64
CA ILE A 17 6.73 14.06 25.48
C ILE A 17 6.18 12.66 25.77
N THR A 18 5.46 12.52 26.89
CA THR A 18 4.76 11.30 27.29
C THR A 18 3.42 11.15 26.58
N GLN A 19 2.81 9.96 26.64
CA GLN A 19 1.44 9.72 26.15
C GLN A 19 0.42 10.64 26.84
N GLU A 20 0.58 10.85 28.15
CA GLU A 20 -0.27 11.76 28.94
C GLU A 20 -0.13 13.21 28.47
N GLN A 21 1.07 13.66 28.19
CA GLN A 21 1.33 15.01 27.70
C GLN A 21 0.74 15.23 26.31
N LEU A 22 0.88 14.25 25.43
CA LEU A 22 0.24 14.30 24.11
C LEU A 22 -1.29 14.33 24.23
N ALA A 23 -1.85 13.46 25.07
CA ALA A 23 -3.28 13.41 25.32
C ALA A 23 -3.83 14.73 25.84
N SER A 24 -3.14 15.34 26.80
CA SER A 24 -3.50 16.66 27.35
C SER A 24 -3.46 17.75 26.27
N ALA A 25 -2.43 17.76 25.44
CA ALA A 25 -2.30 18.72 24.34
C ALA A 25 -3.43 18.61 23.29
N LEU A 26 -3.89 17.40 23.05
CA LEU A 26 -4.96 17.12 22.07
C LEU A 26 -6.38 17.13 22.69
N GLY A 27 -6.51 17.25 24.00
CA GLY A 27 -7.81 17.23 24.69
C GLY A 27 -8.47 15.85 24.69
N ILE A 28 -7.67 14.77 24.71
CA ILE A 28 -8.13 13.36 24.70
C ILE A 28 -7.56 12.61 25.90
N THR A 29 -7.89 11.34 26.04
CA THR A 29 -7.36 10.48 27.10
C THR A 29 -6.02 9.84 26.72
N SER A 30 -5.18 9.54 27.73
CA SER A 30 -3.92 8.81 27.49
C SER A 30 -4.18 7.39 26.97
N GLN A 31 -5.31 6.77 27.33
CA GLN A 31 -5.74 5.50 26.80
C GLN A 31 -5.99 5.55 25.28
N ALA A 32 -6.56 6.64 24.78
CA ALA A 32 -6.75 6.84 23.34
C ALA A 32 -5.40 6.90 22.61
N VAL A 33 -4.44 7.67 23.12
CA VAL A 33 -3.08 7.74 22.57
C VAL A 33 -2.42 6.35 22.58
N SER A 34 -2.53 5.62 23.67
CA SER A 34 -1.99 4.26 23.78
C SER A 34 -2.60 3.33 22.73
N LYS A 35 -3.90 3.36 22.51
CA LYS A 35 -4.58 2.56 21.47
C LYS A 35 -4.09 2.91 20.08
N TRP A 36 -3.89 4.21 19.78
CA TRP A 36 -3.35 4.62 18.49
C TRP A 36 -1.95 4.06 18.25
N GLU A 37 -1.06 4.19 19.26
CA GLU A 37 0.31 3.69 19.16
C GLU A 37 0.40 2.16 19.06
N MET A 38 -0.56 1.44 19.61
CA MET A 38 -0.67 -0.02 19.51
C MET A 38 -1.47 -0.50 18.28
N SER A 39 -1.95 0.42 17.46
CA SER A 39 -2.80 0.12 16.29
C SER A 39 -4.10 -0.62 16.62
N THR A 40 -4.62 -0.44 17.83
CA THR A 40 -5.91 -0.99 18.28
C THR A 40 -7.04 0.02 18.21
N GLY A 41 -6.74 1.25 17.83
CA GLY A 41 -7.70 2.32 17.61
C GLY A 41 -7.08 3.43 16.79
N TYR A 42 -7.93 4.32 16.27
CA TYR A 42 -7.55 5.46 15.44
C TYR A 42 -8.26 6.73 15.90
N PRO A 43 -7.69 7.92 15.63
CA PRO A 43 -8.42 9.17 15.82
C PRO A 43 -9.67 9.23 14.94
N ASP A 44 -10.66 10.00 15.38
CA ASP A 44 -11.72 10.44 14.49
C ASP A 44 -11.15 11.24 13.32
N ILE A 45 -11.84 11.19 12.18
CA ILE A 45 -11.44 11.94 10.98
C ILE A 45 -11.21 13.42 11.28
N ALA A 46 -12.08 14.03 12.08
CA ALA A 46 -11.96 15.44 12.48
C ALA A 46 -10.71 15.72 13.34
N MET A 47 -10.21 14.72 14.06
CA MET A 47 -9.01 14.84 14.91
C MET A 47 -7.71 14.73 14.10
N LEU A 48 -7.72 14.07 12.94
CA LEU A 48 -6.51 13.85 12.15
C LEU A 48 -5.80 15.15 11.75
N PRO A 49 -6.47 16.20 11.24
CA PRO A 49 -5.80 17.47 10.97
C PRO A 49 -5.23 18.13 12.23
N VAL A 50 -5.89 17.96 13.37
CA VAL A 50 -5.41 18.51 14.65
C VAL A 50 -4.11 17.83 15.08
N VAL A 51 -4.04 16.49 14.96
CA VAL A 51 -2.84 15.71 15.26
C VAL A 51 -1.69 16.10 14.32
N ALA A 52 -1.95 16.17 13.02
CA ALA A 52 -0.96 16.57 12.03
C ALA A 52 -0.44 17.99 12.30
N GLY A 53 -1.35 18.93 12.58
CA GLY A 53 -1.00 20.31 12.93
C GLY A 53 -0.19 20.43 14.20
N TYR A 54 -0.51 19.64 15.23
CA TYR A 54 0.24 19.59 16.48
C TYR A 54 1.70 19.17 16.28
N PHE A 55 1.92 18.16 15.44
CA PHE A 55 3.26 17.69 15.11
C PHE A 55 3.93 18.49 13.98
N GLY A 56 3.22 19.40 13.34
CA GLY A 56 3.75 20.19 12.22
C GLY A 56 4.07 19.35 10.98
N VAL A 57 3.33 18.28 10.74
CA VAL A 57 3.51 17.38 9.59
C VAL A 57 2.27 17.36 8.71
N SER A 58 2.43 16.90 7.47
CA SER A 58 1.31 16.67 6.56
C SER A 58 0.53 15.42 6.96
N MET A 59 -0.69 15.28 6.45
CA MET A 59 -1.49 14.05 6.59
C MET A 59 -0.78 12.86 5.95
N ASP A 60 -0.13 13.06 4.81
CA ASP A 60 0.65 12.01 4.14
C ASP A 60 1.79 11.51 5.03
N THR A 61 2.51 12.42 5.68
CA THR A 61 3.55 12.06 6.63
C THR A 61 2.98 11.31 7.83
N LEU A 62 1.84 11.74 8.35
CA LEU A 62 1.18 11.11 9.49
C LEU A 62 0.82 9.65 9.20
N PHE A 63 0.36 9.35 7.99
CA PHE A 63 0.03 8.01 7.54
C PHE A 63 1.18 7.26 6.87
N ASN A 64 2.37 7.85 6.86
CA ASN A 64 3.54 7.31 6.16
C ASN A 64 3.22 6.98 4.70
N TYR A 65 2.41 7.83 4.07
CA TYR A 65 2.04 7.73 2.66
C TYR A 65 3.04 8.49 1.80
N ASP A 66 3.59 7.80 0.84
CA ASP A 66 4.52 8.34 -0.14
C ASP A 66 4.06 7.92 -1.53
N ALA A 67 3.55 8.88 -2.29
CA ALA A 67 3.03 8.64 -3.64
C ALA A 67 4.12 8.15 -4.60
N ASP A 68 5.33 8.70 -4.51
CA ASP A 68 6.46 8.30 -5.36
C ASP A 68 6.88 6.87 -5.03
N LYS A 69 6.90 6.51 -3.74
CA LYS A 69 7.19 5.16 -3.28
C LYS A 69 6.12 4.16 -3.72
N LEU A 70 4.86 4.56 -3.68
CA LEU A 70 3.76 3.74 -4.17
C LEU A 70 3.92 3.46 -5.67
N GLU A 71 4.20 4.48 -6.46
CA GLU A 71 4.45 4.34 -7.90
C GLU A 71 5.65 3.43 -8.19
N GLU A 72 6.76 3.65 -7.48
CA GLU A 72 7.96 2.80 -7.57
C GLU A 72 7.64 1.33 -7.29
N ASN A 73 6.87 1.05 -6.22
CA ASN A 73 6.49 -0.30 -5.86
C ASN A 73 5.61 -0.96 -6.95
N ILE A 74 4.65 -0.23 -7.51
CA ILE A 74 3.81 -0.70 -8.61
C ILE A 74 4.67 -1.00 -9.84
N MET A 75 5.61 -0.12 -10.19
CA MET A 75 6.51 -0.30 -11.32
C MET A 75 7.45 -1.51 -11.11
N ASN A 76 7.89 -1.77 -9.88
CA ASN A 76 8.68 -2.96 -9.56
C ASN A 76 7.88 -4.26 -9.78
N VAL A 77 6.61 -4.30 -9.40
CA VAL A 77 5.73 -5.45 -9.70
C VAL A 77 5.63 -5.67 -11.21
N LEU A 78 5.38 -4.59 -11.95
CA LEU A 78 5.29 -4.64 -13.42
C LEU A 78 6.59 -5.15 -14.04
N TYR A 79 7.72 -4.63 -13.64
CA TYR A 79 9.04 -5.06 -14.10
C TYR A 79 9.29 -6.53 -13.80
N ASN A 80 9.00 -6.98 -12.58
CA ASN A 80 9.18 -8.37 -12.16
C ASN A 80 8.24 -9.35 -12.88
N SER A 81 7.10 -8.90 -13.39
CA SER A 81 6.19 -9.73 -14.19
C SER A 81 6.64 -9.94 -15.63
N ARG A 82 7.64 -9.18 -16.09
CA ARG A 82 8.20 -9.22 -17.45
C ARG A 82 9.48 -10.07 -17.50
N GLY A 83 10.25 -9.98 -18.55
CA GLY A 83 11.57 -10.60 -18.65
C GLY A 83 11.56 -12.05 -19.13
N GLY A 84 10.61 -12.42 -19.99
CA GLY A 84 10.55 -13.76 -20.60
C GLY A 84 10.09 -14.86 -19.64
N ARG A 85 9.43 -14.50 -18.54
CA ARG A 85 8.86 -15.45 -17.58
C ARG A 85 7.72 -16.25 -18.19
N PRO A 86 7.53 -17.52 -17.78
CA PRO A 86 6.34 -18.28 -18.12
C PRO A 86 5.08 -17.54 -17.68
N PHE A 87 3.98 -17.72 -18.44
CA PHE A 87 2.72 -17.03 -18.18
C PHE A 87 2.22 -17.24 -16.75
N GLU A 88 2.23 -18.44 -16.23
CA GLU A 88 1.74 -18.78 -14.90
C GLU A 88 2.51 -18.05 -13.79
N GLU A 89 3.82 -17.89 -13.95
CA GLU A 89 4.66 -17.15 -13.01
C GLU A 89 4.39 -15.65 -13.07
N ALA A 90 4.29 -15.09 -14.26
CA ALA A 90 3.95 -13.68 -14.48
C ALA A 90 2.54 -13.34 -13.94
N GLU A 91 1.56 -14.21 -14.18
CA GLU A 91 0.20 -14.06 -13.67
C GLU A 91 0.18 -14.03 -12.14
N LYS A 92 0.90 -14.93 -11.49
CA LYS A 92 1.00 -14.98 -10.03
C LYS A 92 1.59 -13.71 -9.44
N ILE A 93 2.64 -13.16 -10.05
CA ILE A 93 3.28 -11.90 -9.63
C ILE A 93 2.29 -10.74 -9.75
N LEU A 94 1.56 -10.65 -10.88
CA LEU A 94 0.60 -9.59 -11.13
C LEU A 94 -0.62 -9.67 -10.21
N LEU A 95 -1.15 -10.86 -9.97
CA LEU A 95 -2.27 -11.04 -9.03
C LEU A 95 -1.90 -10.64 -7.61
N ALA A 96 -0.71 -11.02 -7.14
CA ALA A 96 -0.21 -10.58 -5.84
C ALA A 96 -0.05 -9.05 -5.78
N GLY A 97 0.52 -8.45 -6.83
CA GLY A 97 0.68 -7.00 -6.92
C GLY A 97 -0.66 -6.25 -6.97
N ILE A 98 -1.66 -6.77 -7.65
CA ILE A 98 -3.02 -6.20 -7.68
C ILE A 98 -3.69 -6.27 -6.30
N SER A 99 -3.45 -7.35 -5.56
CA SER A 99 -3.94 -7.48 -4.18
C SER A 99 -3.31 -6.44 -3.25
N ASP A 100 -2.01 -6.20 -3.38
CA ASP A 100 -1.28 -5.21 -2.59
C ASP A 100 -1.60 -3.76 -3.02
N TYR A 101 -1.82 -3.54 -4.31
CA TYR A 101 -2.06 -2.24 -4.92
C TYR A 101 -3.34 -2.22 -5.77
N PRO A 102 -4.54 -2.29 -5.15
CA PRO A 102 -5.81 -2.46 -5.89
C PRO A 102 -6.14 -1.28 -6.83
N THR A 103 -5.57 -0.11 -6.59
CA THR A 103 -5.68 1.07 -7.46
C THR A 103 -4.64 1.11 -8.57
N GLY A 104 -3.71 0.16 -8.59
CA GLY A 104 -2.67 0.02 -9.61
C GLY A 104 -3.25 -0.43 -10.96
N TYR A 105 -3.93 0.46 -11.66
CA TYR A 105 -4.59 0.19 -12.95
C TYR A 105 -3.66 -0.44 -13.98
N ILE A 106 -2.39 -0.02 -14.00
CA ILE A 106 -1.40 -0.54 -14.94
C ILE A 106 -1.14 -2.05 -14.76
N LEU A 107 -1.20 -2.56 -13.52
CA LEU A 107 -1.02 -3.99 -13.24
C LEU A 107 -2.19 -4.82 -13.78
N LYS A 108 -3.41 -4.31 -13.64
CA LYS A 108 -4.62 -4.97 -14.16
C LYS A 108 -4.59 -5.03 -15.68
N ARG A 109 -4.16 -3.95 -16.32
CA ARG A 109 -3.99 -3.89 -17.78
C ARG A 109 -2.93 -4.87 -18.26
N GLU A 110 -1.77 -4.93 -17.62
CA GLU A 110 -0.70 -5.86 -17.97
C GLU A 110 -1.15 -7.32 -17.84
N LEU A 111 -1.91 -7.65 -16.78
CA LEU A 111 -2.46 -8.98 -16.59
C LEU A 111 -3.42 -9.36 -17.73
N LEU A 112 -4.32 -8.45 -18.10
CA LEU A 112 -5.27 -8.68 -19.19
C LEU A 112 -4.57 -8.89 -20.53
N ASP A 113 -3.57 -8.08 -20.85
CA ASP A 113 -2.78 -8.19 -22.07
C ASP A 113 -2.05 -9.55 -22.15
N LYS A 114 -1.47 -10.00 -21.03
CA LYS A 114 -0.80 -11.31 -20.94
C LYS A 114 -1.77 -12.48 -21.09
N GLN A 115 -2.93 -12.41 -20.47
CA GLN A 115 -3.98 -13.44 -20.58
C GLN A 115 -4.49 -13.56 -22.02
N THR A 116 -4.73 -12.43 -22.69
CA THR A 116 -5.15 -12.41 -24.09
C THR A 116 -4.10 -13.05 -25.00
N THR A 117 -2.84 -12.64 -24.86
CA THR A 117 -1.73 -13.20 -25.65
C THR A 117 -1.56 -14.70 -25.41
N TYR A 118 -1.66 -15.16 -24.16
CA TYR A 118 -1.56 -16.58 -23.83
C TYR A 118 -2.66 -17.41 -24.48
N LEU A 119 -3.90 -16.93 -24.47
CA LEU A 119 -5.03 -17.61 -25.09
C LEU A 119 -4.86 -17.70 -26.60
N GLU A 120 -4.45 -16.61 -27.24
CA GLU A 120 -4.20 -16.59 -28.71
C GLU A 120 -3.12 -17.58 -29.12
N LEU A 121 -2.01 -17.65 -28.37
CA LEU A 121 -0.92 -18.60 -28.65
C LEU A 121 -1.37 -20.05 -28.43
N SER A 122 -2.12 -20.33 -27.36
CA SER A 122 -2.63 -21.67 -27.08
C SER A 122 -3.64 -22.14 -28.13
N GLU A 123 -4.44 -21.24 -28.66
CA GLU A 123 -5.37 -21.53 -29.77
C GLU A 123 -4.62 -21.85 -31.05
N GLN A 124 -3.60 -21.05 -31.40
CA GLN A 124 -2.75 -21.30 -32.57
C GLN A 124 -2.03 -22.65 -32.49
N GLU A 125 -1.47 -23.01 -31.30
CA GLU A 125 -0.86 -24.33 -31.11
C GLU A 125 -1.85 -25.47 -31.26
N THR A 126 -3.08 -25.29 -30.82
CA THR A 126 -4.14 -26.30 -30.97
C THR A 126 -4.53 -26.48 -32.43
N ILE A 127 -4.71 -25.39 -33.20
CA ILE A 127 -5.01 -25.42 -34.62
C ILE A 127 -3.87 -26.11 -35.36
N ALA A 128 -2.61 -25.77 -35.10
CA ALA A 128 -1.46 -26.38 -35.76
C ALA A 128 -1.35 -27.90 -35.49
N LYS A 129 -1.82 -28.40 -34.35
CA LYS A 129 -1.87 -29.84 -34.03
C LYS A 129 -3.00 -30.55 -34.77
N VAL A 130 -4.13 -29.89 -35.00
CA VAL A 130 -5.28 -30.48 -35.72
C VAL A 130 -5.01 -30.58 -37.22
N GLU A 131 -4.26 -29.63 -37.79
CA GLU A 131 -3.91 -29.59 -39.21
C GLU A 131 -2.76 -30.56 -39.60
N ARG A 132 -2.14 -31.23 -38.65
CA ARG A 132 -1.11 -32.26 -38.85
C ARG A 132 -1.73 -33.65 -38.86
#